data_816e2eedf6f14b1dfc535c41a10d11e4
#
_entry.id   816e2eedf6f14b1dfc535c41a10d11e4
#
_cell.length_a   1.000
_cell.length_b   1.000
_cell.length_c   1.000
_cell.angle_alpha   90.00
_cell.angle_beta   90.00
_cell.angle_gamma   90.00
#
_symmetry.space_group_name_H-M   'P 1'
#
loop_
_entity.id
_entity.type
_entity.pdbx_description
1 polymer ?
#
loop_
_entity_poly.entity_id
_entity_poly.type
_entity_poly.pdbx_seq_one_letter_code
_entity_poly.pdbx_strand_id
1 'polypeptide(L)'
;GWFADNWLPIIQGKRLHKVRAKETIMCVGALEQQAVFRNNDLPGIMLSSAAQRLIHLYGVRPGTTAVVLAGNNDGYGTALDLIDAGVNVRAVVELRQQPQYDEVARAVIDKGIPIETGSAVYEALAAPGKNHLGSVEVRKIAGEGRCEDNGVTLQCDLLCVAVGYTPTYQLVCQAGGKLSYDDDSAMFTLTDLPDAYQIAGSINGLWNLDAVRADARRAALIACNAIGTVHQEVPAAVAARDGNSPNFSWPIFPHPQGKEFVDFDEDLQIDDIINATRDGYEHVQLVKRYSTCGMGPSQGRHSALATARLVASATQKTIAQTGVTTARPPFAPERLGHSAGRSFYPQRRSNIHYRHIEAGAQMLQAGAWDRPAYYGPPELRQDCINAEVNHVRNKVGIVDVSTLGGIDVRGPDAGEFLNRFYTFGFV
;
A
#
# COMPACT_ATOMS: atom_id res chain seq x y z
N GLY A 1 6.02 -10.18 4.34
CA GLY A 1 6.39 -9.04 5.16
C GLY A 1 7.82 -9.14 5.65
N TRP A 2 8.37 -8.01 5.98
CA TRP A 2 9.74 -7.91 6.46
C TRP A 2 9.79 -7.77 7.99
N PHE A 3 10.81 -8.38 8.61
CA PHE A 3 11.06 -8.28 10.04
C PHE A 3 12.49 -7.76 10.30
N ALA A 4 12.78 -7.32 11.51
CA ALA A 4 14.13 -6.89 11.92
C ALA A 4 15.18 -7.98 11.69
N ASP A 5 16.45 -7.62 11.65
CA ASP A 5 17.61 -8.52 11.48
C ASP A 5 17.62 -9.32 10.18
N ASN A 6 17.23 -8.73 9.08
CA ASN A 6 17.22 -9.35 7.75
C ASN A 6 16.36 -10.64 7.63
N TRP A 7 15.29 -10.74 8.39
CA TRP A 7 14.34 -11.82 8.22
C TRP A 7 13.32 -11.51 7.13
N LEU A 8 13.21 -12.41 6.14
CA LEU A 8 12.19 -12.39 5.11
C LEU A 8 11.30 -13.63 5.24
N PRO A 9 10.06 -13.51 5.70
CA PRO A 9 9.08 -14.60 5.67
C PRO A 9 8.63 -14.87 4.24
N ILE A 10 8.78 -16.10 3.80
CA ILE A 10 8.35 -16.57 2.47
C ILE A 10 7.30 -17.64 2.67
N ILE A 11 6.14 -17.47 2.03
CA ILE A 11 5.04 -18.42 2.08
C ILE A 11 5.06 -19.30 0.84
N GLN A 12 5.07 -20.60 1.07
CA GLN A 12 5.00 -21.63 0.04
C GLN A 12 3.92 -22.64 0.41
N GLY A 13 2.77 -22.56 -0.22
CA GLY A 13 1.63 -23.43 0.08
C GLY A 13 1.18 -23.28 1.54
N LYS A 14 1.39 -24.30 2.37
CA LYS A 14 1.04 -24.30 3.80
C LYS A 14 2.21 -23.97 4.73
N ARG A 15 3.38 -23.65 4.19
CA ARG A 15 4.61 -23.42 4.96
C ARG A 15 5.00 -21.96 4.95
N LEU A 16 5.45 -21.46 6.09
CA LEU A 16 6.14 -20.19 6.25
C LEU A 16 7.64 -20.47 6.44
N HIS A 17 8.46 -20.02 5.49
CA HIS A 17 9.90 -20.07 5.59
C HIS A 17 10.40 -18.74 6.15
N LYS A 18 11.20 -18.77 7.19
CA LYS A 18 11.90 -17.59 7.72
C LYS A 18 13.31 -17.59 7.13
N VAL A 19 13.52 -16.75 6.11
CA VAL A 19 14.81 -16.65 5.43
C VAL A 19 15.60 -15.49 6.01
N ARG A 20 16.86 -15.74 6.37
CA ARG A 20 17.82 -14.72 6.74
C ARG A 20 18.92 -14.70 5.68
N ALA A 21 19.08 -13.57 5.00
CA ALA A 21 20.07 -13.38 3.96
C ALA A 21 21.16 -12.40 4.44
N LYS A 22 22.38 -12.55 3.92
CA LYS A 22 23.45 -11.56 4.09
C LYS A 22 23.22 -10.33 3.23
N GLU A 23 22.73 -10.55 2.00
CA GLU A 23 22.34 -9.50 1.06
C GLU A 23 20.96 -9.84 0.48
N THR A 24 20.15 -8.82 0.20
CA THR A 24 18.82 -8.95 -0.39
C THR A 24 18.71 -8.06 -1.61
N ILE A 25 18.34 -8.64 -2.75
CA ILE A 25 18.06 -7.88 -3.98
C ILE A 25 16.55 -7.94 -4.25
N MET A 26 15.88 -6.78 -4.25
CA MET A 26 14.45 -6.66 -4.52
C MET A 26 14.22 -6.30 -5.99
N CYS A 27 13.72 -7.27 -6.76
CA CYS A 27 13.34 -7.13 -8.17
C CYS A 27 11.82 -7.27 -8.31
N VAL A 28 11.06 -6.56 -7.50
CA VAL A 28 9.60 -6.76 -7.34
C VAL A 28 8.76 -5.89 -8.30
N GLY A 29 9.41 -5.09 -9.12
CA GLY A 29 8.76 -4.33 -10.18
C GLY A 29 7.90 -3.17 -9.69
N ALA A 30 6.86 -2.85 -10.45
CA ALA A 30 5.90 -1.79 -10.18
C ALA A 30 4.47 -2.29 -10.40
N LEU A 31 3.52 -1.64 -9.76
CA LEU A 31 2.09 -1.91 -9.86
C LEU A 31 1.44 -0.81 -10.70
N GLU A 32 0.67 -1.21 -11.69
CA GLU A 32 -0.12 -0.28 -12.50
C GLU A 32 -1.18 0.42 -11.65
N GLN A 33 -1.43 1.70 -11.92
CA GLN A 33 -2.34 2.54 -11.17
C GLN A 33 -3.65 2.76 -11.92
N GLN A 34 -4.72 2.92 -11.16
CA GLN A 34 -6.04 3.26 -11.68
C GLN A 34 -6.19 4.76 -11.93
N ALA A 35 -7.13 5.12 -12.80
CA ALA A 35 -7.71 6.46 -12.87
C ALA A 35 -8.96 6.54 -12.00
N VAL A 36 -9.22 7.73 -11.46
CA VAL A 36 -10.37 8.00 -10.57
C VAL A 36 -11.36 8.88 -11.34
N PHE A 37 -12.49 8.31 -11.68
CA PHE A 37 -13.59 8.96 -12.39
C PHE A 37 -14.92 8.27 -12.04
N ARG A 38 -16.04 8.87 -12.37
CA ARG A 38 -17.35 8.32 -12.00
C ARG A 38 -17.58 6.92 -12.55
N ASN A 39 -18.09 6.01 -11.68
CA ASN A 39 -18.38 4.61 -11.95
C ASN A 39 -17.16 3.80 -12.45
N ASN A 40 -15.96 4.13 -11.98
CA ASN A 40 -14.71 3.42 -12.33
C ASN A 40 -14.63 1.98 -11.77
N ASP A 41 -15.66 1.54 -11.07
CA ASP A 41 -15.85 0.19 -10.51
C ASP A 41 -16.71 -0.74 -11.42
N LEU A 42 -17.27 -0.24 -12.52
CA LEU A 42 -18.13 -1.06 -13.38
C LEU A 42 -17.36 -2.25 -13.98
N PRO A 43 -17.94 -3.47 -13.93
CA PRO A 43 -17.41 -4.62 -14.65
C PRO A 43 -17.22 -4.32 -16.14
N GLY A 44 -16.05 -4.62 -16.70
CA GLY A 44 -15.61 -4.23 -18.03
C GLY A 44 -14.55 -3.13 -17.99
N ILE A 45 -14.26 -2.55 -16.81
CA ILE A 45 -13.14 -1.65 -16.61
C ILE A 45 -12.02 -2.43 -15.95
N MET A 46 -10.81 -2.37 -16.51
CA MET A 46 -9.63 -3.05 -15.98
C MET A 46 -8.34 -2.31 -16.32
N LEU A 47 -7.28 -2.60 -15.58
CA LEU A 47 -5.95 -2.12 -15.92
C LEU A 47 -5.47 -2.76 -17.23
N SER A 48 -4.65 -2.04 -17.98
CA SER A 48 -4.11 -2.51 -19.27
C SER A 48 -3.33 -3.81 -19.13
N SER A 49 -2.48 -3.92 -18.10
CA SER A 49 -1.75 -5.16 -17.83
C SER A 49 -2.66 -6.35 -17.51
N ALA A 50 -3.85 -6.13 -16.96
CA ALA A 50 -4.82 -7.19 -16.72
C ALA A 50 -5.40 -7.71 -18.04
N ALA A 51 -5.77 -6.82 -18.96
CA ALA A 51 -6.25 -7.19 -20.31
C ALA A 51 -5.17 -7.97 -21.09
N GLN A 52 -3.94 -7.46 -21.10
CA GLN A 52 -2.79 -8.14 -21.73
C GLN A 52 -2.55 -9.54 -21.16
N ARG A 53 -2.63 -9.70 -19.83
CA ARG A 53 -2.49 -11.03 -19.19
C ARG A 53 -3.60 -11.98 -19.56
N LEU A 54 -4.85 -11.51 -19.67
CA LEU A 54 -5.96 -12.32 -20.16
C LEU A 54 -5.68 -12.83 -21.57
N ILE A 55 -5.20 -11.98 -22.46
CA ILE A 55 -4.87 -12.32 -23.85
C ILE A 55 -3.69 -13.28 -23.90
N HIS A 56 -2.52 -12.87 -23.38
CA HIS A 56 -1.26 -13.57 -23.62
C HIS A 56 -1.03 -14.80 -22.73
N LEU A 57 -1.53 -14.79 -21.48
CA LEU A 57 -1.32 -15.92 -20.57
C LEU A 57 -2.49 -16.90 -20.57
N TYR A 58 -3.71 -16.42 -20.80
CA TYR A 58 -4.91 -17.24 -20.65
C TYR A 58 -5.65 -17.46 -21.96
N GLY A 59 -5.28 -16.79 -23.08
CA GLY A 59 -5.97 -16.90 -24.36
C GLY A 59 -7.42 -16.41 -24.31
N VAL A 60 -7.73 -15.49 -23.38
CA VAL A 60 -9.06 -14.96 -23.16
C VAL A 60 -9.18 -13.56 -23.76
N ARG A 61 -10.16 -13.36 -24.63
CA ARG A 61 -10.54 -12.06 -25.15
C ARG A 61 -11.35 -11.29 -24.09
N PRO A 62 -10.86 -10.13 -23.57
CA PRO A 62 -11.48 -9.46 -22.42
C PRO A 62 -12.77 -8.71 -22.74
N GLY A 63 -13.07 -8.47 -24.00
CA GLY A 63 -14.25 -7.74 -24.46
C GLY A 63 -14.43 -7.85 -25.97
N THR A 64 -15.40 -7.15 -26.51
CA THR A 64 -15.67 -7.10 -27.97
C THR A 64 -15.36 -5.73 -28.56
N THR A 65 -15.61 -4.68 -27.81
CA THR A 65 -15.41 -3.28 -28.23
C THR A 65 -14.72 -2.52 -27.10
N ALA A 66 -13.54 -2.00 -27.34
CA ALA A 66 -12.71 -1.39 -26.32
C ALA A 66 -12.47 0.11 -26.54
N VAL A 67 -12.31 0.83 -25.44
CA VAL A 67 -11.65 2.13 -25.34
C VAL A 67 -10.41 1.94 -24.46
N VAL A 68 -9.30 2.60 -24.80
CA VAL A 68 -8.07 2.60 -23.98
C VAL A 68 -7.85 4.00 -23.44
N LEU A 69 -7.80 4.14 -22.12
CA LEU A 69 -7.40 5.38 -21.44
C LEU A 69 -5.88 5.34 -21.22
N ALA A 70 -5.16 6.20 -21.91
CA ALA A 70 -3.70 6.24 -21.88
C ALA A 70 -3.19 7.54 -21.20
N GLY A 71 -2.28 7.39 -20.25
CA GLY A 71 -1.47 8.46 -19.69
C GLY A 71 0.04 8.21 -19.91
N ASN A 72 0.36 7.09 -20.55
CA ASN A 72 1.70 6.69 -20.98
C ASN A 72 1.63 5.85 -22.26
N ASN A 73 2.78 5.45 -22.80
CA ASN A 73 2.82 4.74 -24.07
C ASN A 73 2.41 3.26 -23.99
N ASP A 74 2.30 2.66 -22.80
CA ASP A 74 1.86 1.28 -22.63
C ASP A 74 0.38 1.09 -23.04
N GLY A 75 -0.42 2.17 -22.98
CA GLY A 75 -1.78 2.18 -23.50
C GLY A 75 -1.86 1.86 -24.99
N TYR A 76 -0.88 2.33 -25.78
CA TYR A 76 -0.83 2.03 -27.21
C TYR A 76 -0.49 0.55 -27.45
N GLY A 77 0.45 -0.01 -26.68
CA GLY A 77 0.76 -1.45 -26.73
C GLY A 77 -0.47 -2.30 -26.43
N THR A 78 -1.24 -1.90 -25.41
CA THR A 78 -2.52 -2.55 -25.08
C THR A 78 -3.53 -2.46 -26.23
N ALA A 79 -3.62 -1.33 -26.90
CA ALA A 79 -4.52 -1.18 -28.07
C ALA A 79 -4.15 -2.16 -29.19
N LEU A 80 -2.86 -2.35 -29.48
CA LEU A 80 -2.40 -3.32 -30.47
C LEU A 80 -2.72 -4.76 -30.04
N ASP A 81 -2.44 -5.13 -28.81
CA ASP A 81 -2.75 -6.47 -28.27
C ASP A 81 -4.25 -6.80 -28.36
N LEU A 82 -5.10 -5.80 -28.07
CA LEU A 82 -6.54 -5.93 -28.19
C LEU A 82 -6.98 -6.16 -29.65
N ILE A 83 -6.43 -5.39 -30.60
CA ILE A 83 -6.71 -5.54 -32.04
C ILE A 83 -6.29 -6.94 -32.51
N ASP A 84 -5.11 -7.38 -32.13
CA ASP A 84 -4.58 -8.70 -32.52
C ASP A 84 -5.40 -9.84 -31.89
N ALA A 85 -6.03 -9.61 -30.72
CA ALA A 85 -7.00 -10.52 -30.10
C ALA A 85 -8.41 -10.45 -30.71
N GLY A 86 -8.63 -9.63 -31.75
CA GLY A 86 -9.94 -9.47 -32.43
C GLY A 86 -10.94 -8.59 -31.68
N VAL A 87 -10.47 -7.70 -30.81
CA VAL A 87 -11.28 -6.67 -30.15
C VAL A 87 -11.31 -5.42 -31.02
N ASN A 88 -12.51 -4.83 -31.20
CA ASN A 88 -12.67 -3.57 -31.93
C ASN A 88 -12.28 -2.38 -31.04
N VAL A 89 -11.11 -1.81 -31.22
CA VAL A 89 -10.64 -0.63 -30.46
C VAL A 89 -11.25 0.64 -31.09
N ARG A 90 -12.14 1.31 -30.34
CA ARG A 90 -12.88 2.50 -30.83
C ARG A 90 -12.03 3.76 -30.80
N ALA A 91 -11.21 3.94 -29.78
CA ALA A 91 -10.30 5.07 -29.62
C ALA A 91 -9.28 4.79 -28.52
N VAL A 92 -8.17 5.50 -28.59
CA VAL A 92 -7.28 5.75 -27.45
C VAL A 92 -7.59 7.16 -26.92
N VAL A 93 -8.05 7.24 -25.67
CA VAL A 93 -8.27 8.50 -24.95
C VAL A 93 -6.96 8.83 -24.25
N GLU A 94 -6.26 9.83 -24.74
CA GLU A 94 -4.92 10.19 -24.31
C GLU A 94 -4.98 11.40 -23.38
N LEU A 95 -4.56 11.22 -22.12
CA LEU A 95 -4.59 12.27 -21.11
C LEU A 95 -3.62 13.43 -21.42
N ARG A 96 -2.48 13.13 -22.05
CA ARG A 96 -1.46 14.13 -22.40
C ARG A 96 -1.92 14.99 -23.57
N GLN A 97 -1.67 16.29 -23.48
CA GLN A 97 -1.96 17.23 -24.58
C GLN A 97 -1.04 17.01 -25.79
N GLN A 98 0.21 16.72 -25.54
CA GLN A 98 1.25 16.54 -26.55
C GLN A 98 2.04 15.27 -26.25
N PRO A 99 1.46 14.08 -26.51
CA PRO A 99 2.16 12.82 -26.28
C PRO A 99 3.33 12.67 -27.26
N GLN A 100 4.42 12.06 -26.79
CA GLN A 100 5.48 11.64 -27.69
C GLN A 100 5.16 10.25 -28.24
N TYR A 101 4.99 10.17 -29.56
CA TYR A 101 4.68 8.92 -30.23
C TYR A 101 5.96 8.15 -30.57
N ASP A 102 6.15 7.03 -29.92
CA ASP A 102 7.13 6.00 -30.27
C ASP A 102 6.63 5.13 -31.44
N GLU A 103 7.37 4.06 -31.77
CA GLU A 103 7.02 3.14 -32.84
C GLU A 103 5.66 2.43 -32.58
N VAL A 104 5.39 2.11 -31.32
CA VAL A 104 4.15 1.41 -30.90
C VAL A 104 2.93 2.35 -31.08
N ALA A 105 3.06 3.60 -30.63
CA ALA A 105 2.00 4.59 -30.81
C ALA A 105 1.74 4.90 -32.30
N ARG A 106 2.81 4.99 -33.12
CA ARG A 106 2.68 5.13 -34.58
C ARG A 106 1.95 3.97 -35.22
N ALA A 107 2.23 2.73 -34.82
CA ALA A 107 1.52 1.56 -35.33
C ALA A 107 0.01 1.61 -35.03
N VAL A 108 -0.42 2.18 -33.90
CA VAL A 108 -1.86 2.42 -33.61
C VAL A 108 -2.45 3.43 -34.59
N ILE A 109 -1.73 4.53 -34.85
CA ILE A 109 -2.16 5.57 -35.83
C ILE A 109 -2.28 4.98 -37.23
N ASP A 110 -1.30 4.19 -37.65
CA ASP A 110 -1.29 3.53 -38.97
C ASP A 110 -2.44 2.54 -39.16
N LYS A 111 -2.95 1.95 -38.06
CA LYS A 111 -4.17 1.13 -38.08
C LYS A 111 -5.46 1.97 -38.13
N GLY A 112 -5.38 3.30 -38.15
CA GLY A 112 -6.50 4.21 -38.26
C GLY A 112 -7.34 4.35 -36.98
N ILE A 113 -6.77 4.01 -35.83
CA ILE A 113 -7.45 4.16 -34.52
C ILE A 113 -7.42 5.64 -34.12
N PRO A 114 -8.55 6.25 -33.79
CA PRO A 114 -8.61 7.63 -33.31
C PRO A 114 -7.86 7.81 -31.99
N ILE A 115 -7.08 8.88 -31.87
CA ILE A 115 -6.41 9.28 -30.62
C ILE A 115 -6.98 10.63 -30.17
N GLU A 116 -7.67 10.62 -29.04
CA GLU A 116 -8.29 11.81 -28.44
C GLU A 116 -7.33 12.41 -27.40
N THR A 117 -6.39 13.25 -27.85
CA THR A 117 -5.36 13.89 -26.98
C THR A 117 -5.97 14.92 -26.05
N GLY A 118 -5.34 15.13 -24.86
CA GLY A 118 -5.81 16.05 -23.84
C GLY A 118 -7.22 15.75 -23.35
N SER A 119 -7.59 14.48 -23.31
CA SER A 119 -8.94 14.03 -23.00
C SER A 119 -8.90 12.99 -21.90
N ALA A 120 -9.97 12.94 -21.12
CA ALA A 120 -10.14 11.96 -20.03
C ALA A 120 -11.47 11.23 -20.18
N VAL A 121 -11.52 10.01 -19.65
CA VAL A 121 -12.80 9.37 -19.34
C VAL A 121 -13.33 10.04 -18.08
N TYR A 122 -14.48 10.72 -18.23
CA TYR A 122 -15.12 11.47 -17.15
C TYR A 122 -16.15 10.63 -16.38
N GLU A 123 -16.90 9.81 -17.11
CA GLU A 123 -17.89 8.90 -16.55
C GLU A 123 -17.95 7.59 -17.35
N ALA A 124 -18.10 6.48 -16.65
CA ALA A 124 -18.48 5.20 -17.24
C ALA A 124 -19.97 4.96 -17.07
N LEU A 125 -20.63 4.53 -18.14
CA LEU A 125 -22.07 4.33 -18.18
C LEU A 125 -22.39 2.84 -18.34
N ALA A 126 -23.29 2.34 -17.49
CA ALA A 126 -23.73 0.95 -17.56
C ALA A 126 -24.56 0.71 -18.81
N ALA A 127 -24.47 -0.47 -19.40
CA ALA A 127 -25.34 -0.90 -20.47
C ALA A 127 -26.82 -0.93 -19.99
N PRO A 128 -27.80 -0.56 -20.83
CA PRO A 128 -29.20 -0.49 -20.44
C PRO A 128 -29.70 -1.78 -19.77
N GLY A 129 -30.18 -1.66 -18.52
CA GLY A 129 -30.73 -2.78 -17.75
C GLY A 129 -29.66 -3.78 -17.24
N LYS A 130 -28.38 -3.41 -17.24
CA LYS A 130 -27.28 -4.27 -16.83
C LYS A 130 -26.33 -3.54 -15.85
N ASN A 131 -25.51 -4.31 -15.16
CA ASN A 131 -24.51 -3.79 -14.19
C ASN A 131 -23.08 -3.95 -14.73
N HIS A 132 -22.87 -3.73 -16.02
CA HIS A 132 -21.56 -3.73 -16.66
C HIS A 132 -21.45 -2.57 -17.64
N LEU A 133 -20.21 -2.24 -18.01
CA LEU A 133 -19.87 -1.16 -18.92
C LEU A 133 -20.64 -1.29 -20.26
N GLY A 134 -21.19 -0.19 -20.72
CA GLY A 134 -21.86 -0.06 -22.02
C GLY A 134 -21.29 1.08 -22.85
N SER A 135 -20.79 2.13 -22.20
CA SER A 135 -20.11 3.25 -22.85
C SER A 135 -19.31 4.07 -21.87
N VAL A 136 -18.48 4.96 -22.39
CA VAL A 136 -17.75 5.96 -21.61
C VAL A 136 -18.01 7.35 -22.17
N GLU A 137 -18.13 8.34 -21.28
CA GLU A 137 -18.13 9.74 -21.65
C GLU A 137 -16.70 10.28 -21.60
N VAL A 138 -16.25 10.81 -22.72
CA VAL A 138 -14.91 11.38 -22.89
C VAL A 138 -15.03 12.90 -22.98
N ARG A 139 -14.25 13.61 -22.18
CA ARG A 139 -14.21 15.08 -22.14
C ARG A 139 -12.80 15.60 -22.29
N LYS A 140 -12.66 16.83 -22.82
CA LYS A 140 -11.38 17.54 -22.85
C LYS A 140 -10.98 17.96 -21.44
N ILE A 141 -9.68 17.86 -21.14
CA ILE A 141 -9.11 18.29 -19.86
C ILE A 141 -8.92 19.79 -19.89
N ALA A 142 -9.62 20.51 -19.00
CA ALA A 142 -9.53 21.97 -18.84
C ALA A 142 -8.47 22.42 -17.82
N GLY A 143 -7.96 21.49 -17.02
CA GLY A 143 -6.96 21.72 -15.97
C GLY A 143 -6.85 20.53 -15.06
N GLU A 144 -6.00 20.61 -14.03
CA GLU A 144 -5.83 19.53 -13.07
C GLU A 144 -7.16 19.17 -12.39
N GLY A 145 -7.58 17.92 -12.53
CA GLY A 145 -8.85 17.41 -11.98
C GLY A 145 -10.11 18.00 -12.59
N ARG A 146 -10.04 18.75 -13.67
CA ARG A 146 -11.20 19.40 -14.31
C ARG A 146 -11.30 19.06 -15.77
N CYS A 147 -12.51 18.74 -16.21
CA CYS A 147 -12.86 18.56 -17.61
C CYS A 147 -13.80 19.69 -18.08
N GLU A 148 -13.89 19.87 -19.40
CA GLU A 148 -14.90 20.72 -20.01
C GLU A 148 -16.31 20.13 -19.82
N ASP A 149 -17.35 20.96 -19.95
CA ASP A 149 -18.74 20.52 -19.73
C ASP A 149 -19.26 19.62 -20.85
N ASN A 150 -18.71 19.76 -22.05
CA ASN A 150 -19.14 18.98 -23.22
C ASN A 150 -18.28 17.72 -23.39
N GLY A 151 -18.95 16.57 -23.59
CA GLY A 151 -18.31 15.29 -23.80
C GLY A 151 -18.85 14.54 -25.02
N VAL A 152 -18.13 13.52 -25.43
CA VAL A 152 -18.52 12.56 -26.47
C VAL A 152 -18.67 11.18 -25.85
N THR A 153 -19.79 10.51 -26.12
CA THR A 153 -20.02 9.15 -25.64
C THR A 153 -19.48 8.11 -26.63
N LEU A 154 -18.60 7.25 -26.18
CA LEU A 154 -18.04 6.12 -26.93
C LEU A 154 -18.64 4.82 -26.43
N GLN A 155 -19.32 4.06 -27.31
CA GLN A 155 -19.88 2.75 -26.98
C GLN A 155 -18.74 1.73 -26.84
N CYS A 156 -18.67 1.03 -25.69
CA CYS A 156 -17.68 -0.02 -25.42
C CYS A 156 -18.16 -0.94 -24.29
N ASP A 157 -17.74 -2.19 -24.33
CA ASP A 157 -17.92 -3.17 -23.24
C ASP A 157 -16.62 -3.44 -22.45
N LEU A 158 -15.53 -2.77 -22.86
CA LEU A 158 -14.22 -2.84 -22.25
C LEU A 158 -13.56 -1.46 -22.19
N LEU A 159 -13.08 -1.05 -21.02
CA LEU A 159 -12.19 0.08 -20.84
C LEU A 159 -10.87 -0.40 -20.22
N CYS A 160 -9.76 -0.26 -20.95
CA CYS A 160 -8.43 -0.53 -20.44
C CYS A 160 -7.78 0.76 -19.95
N VAL A 161 -7.21 0.75 -18.74
CA VAL A 161 -6.62 1.93 -18.09
C VAL A 161 -5.11 1.76 -17.97
N ALA A 162 -4.33 2.68 -18.53
CA ALA A 162 -2.87 2.74 -18.51
C ALA A 162 -2.41 4.16 -18.16
N VAL A 163 -2.57 4.58 -16.91
CA VAL A 163 -2.31 5.97 -16.51
C VAL A 163 -1.04 6.15 -15.67
N GLY A 164 -0.41 5.06 -15.27
CA GLY A 164 0.82 5.12 -14.53
C GLY A 164 1.12 3.90 -13.67
N TYR A 165 2.23 3.99 -12.94
CA TYR A 165 2.76 2.93 -12.11
C TYR A 165 3.17 3.46 -10.73
N THR A 166 3.17 2.59 -9.75
CA THR A 166 3.81 2.81 -8.45
C THR A 166 4.82 1.69 -8.22
N PRO A 167 6.09 2.00 -7.95
CA PRO A 167 7.08 1.00 -7.56
C PRO A 167 6.56 0.16 -6.39
N THR A 168 6.84 -1.15 -6.42
CA THR A 168 6.41 -2.08 -5.35
C THR A 168 7.34 -1.94 -4.13
N TYR A 169 7.38 -0.75 -3.54
CA TYR A 169 8.28 -0.36 -2.46
C TYR A 169 7.92 -0.95 -1.08
N GLN A 170 6.74 -1.52 -0.92
CA GLN A 170 6.18 -1.86 0.39
C GLN A 170 7.08 -2.78 1.23
N LEU A 171 7.68 -3.80 0.61
CA LEU A 171 8.58 -4.71 1.31
C LEU A 171 9.87 -4.02 1.75
N VAL A 172 10.39 -3.11 0.93
CA VAL A 172 11.59 -2.34 1.27
C VAL A 172 11.29 -1.34 2.39
N CYS A 173 10.12 -0.69 2.34
CA CYS A 173 9.66 0.20 3.43
C CYS A 173 9.43 -0.55 4.74
N GLN A 174 8.94 -1.80 4.70
CA GLN A 174 8.83 -2.64 5.89
C GLN A 174 10.22 -2.97 6.50
N ALA A 175 11.26 -3.01 5.68
CA ALA A 175 12.64 -3.16 6.12
C ALA A 175 13.29 -1.85 6.60
N GLY A 176 12.62 -0.71 6.47
CA GLY A 176 13.11 0.60 6.88
C GLY A 176 13.52 1.54 5.74
N GLY A 177 13.34 1.14 4.49
CA GLY A 177 13.58 2.00 3.32
C GLY A 177 12.68 3.22 3.31
N LYS A 178 13.18 4.32 2.74
CA LYS A 178 12.48 5.61 2.71
C LYS A 178 12.11 6.02 1.30
N LEU A 179 11.03 6.78 1.21
CA LEU A 179 10.47 7.27 -0.03
C LEU A 179 10.61 8.79 -0.14
N SER A 180 10.76 9.25 -1.36
CA SER A 180 10.55 10.64 -1.77
C SER A 180 9.65 10.68 -2.99
N TYR A 181 8.84 11.72 -3.10
CA TYR A 181 8.06 11.94 -4.31
C TYR A 181 8.94 12.62 -5.37
N ASP A 182 8.91 12.10 -6.58
CA ASP A 182 9.58 12.66 -7.75
C ASP A 182 8.51 13.26 -8.68
N ASP A 183 8.52 14.59 -8.79
CA ASP A 183 7.54 15.34 -9.58
C ASP A 183 7.63 15.03 -11.08
N ASP A 184 8.83 14.76 -11.59
CA ASP A 184 9.03 14.49 -13.02
C ASP A 184 8.45 13.13 -13.45
N SER A 185 8.56 12.11 -12.59
CA SER A 185 7.97 10.79 -12.83
C SER A 185 6.58 10.63 -12.19
N ALA A 186 6.12 11.63 -11.44
CA ALA A 186 4.85 11.68 -10.73
C ALA A 186 4.59 10.43 -9.85
N MET A 187 5.61 9.95 -9.15
CA MET A 187 5.53 8.76 -8.28
C MET A 187 6.47 8.86 -7.08
N PHE A 188 6.21 8.02 -6.07
CA PHE A 188 7.16 7.83 -4.96
C PHE A 188 8.27 6.87 -5.37
N THR A 189 9.51 7.26 -5.15
CA THR A 189 10.73 6.48 -5.41
C THR A 189 11.47 6.19 -4.12
N LEU A 190 12.24 5.11 -4.10
CA LEU A 190 13.10 4.75 -2.96
C LEU A 190 14.37 5.60 -3.00
N THR A 191 14.61 6.36 -1.93
CA THR A 191 15.77 7.26 -1.80
C THR A 191 16.79 6.78 -0.79
N ASP A 192 16.37 5.95 0.16
CA ASP A 192 17.22 5.38 1.19
C ASP A 192 16.90 3.89 1.35
N LEU A 193 17.92 3.06 1.28
CA LEU A 193 17.80 1.62 1.42
C LEU A 193 18.40 1.16 2.75
N PRO A 194 17.81 0.18 3.42
CA PRO A 194 18.44 -0.44 4.57
C PRO A 194 19.78 -1.09 4.19
N ASP A 195 20.68 -1.24 5.16
CA ASP A 195 21.91 -1.98 4.98
C ASP A 195 21.65 -3.38 4.43
N ALA A 196 22.53 -3.87 3.55
CA ALA A 196 22.41 -5.15 2.88
C ALA A 196 21.20 -5.30 1.94
N TYR A 197 20.64 -4.16 1.46
CA TYR A 197 19.58 -4.13 0.46
C TYR A 197 20.01 -3.49 -0.84
N GLN A 198 19.61 -4.13 -1.94
CA GLN A 198 19.69 -3.59 -3.28
C GLN A 198 18.30 -3.65 -3.92
N ILE A 199 18.03 -2.74 -4.83
CA ILE A 199 16.83 -2.76 -5.68
C ILE A 199 17.26 -2.79 -7.13
N ALA A 200 16.43 -3.39 -8.01
CA ALA A 200 16.73 -3.42 -9.45
C ALA A 200 15.46 -3.46 -10.30
N GLY A 201 15.51 -2.78 -11.44
CA GLY A 201 14.44 -2.75 -12.44
C GLY A 201 13.41 -1.66 -12.18
N SER A 202 12.13 -1.93 -12.49
CA SER A 202 11.07 -0.91 -12.40
C SER A 202 10.74 -0.47 -10.97
N ILE A 203 11.13 -1.21 -9.95
CA ILE A 203 11.12 -0.69 -8.56
C ILE A 203 12.08 0.51 -8.40
N ASN A 204 13.15 0.55 -9.20
CA ASN A 204 14.14 1.64 -9.26
C ASN A 204 13.81 2.69 -10.34
N GLY A 205 12.57 2.69 -10.86
CA GLY A 205 12.12 3.65 -11.86
C GLY A 205 12.65 3.41 -13.27
N LEU A 206 13.11 2.20 -13.59
CA LEU A 206 13.63 1.84 -14.92
C LEU A 206 12.58 1.07 -15.73
N TRP A 207 12.31 1.53 -16.95
CA TRP A 207 11.23 0.98 -17.80
C TRP A 207 11.78 0.35 -19.09
N ASN A 208 12.96 0.78 -19.56
CA ASN A 208 13.63 0.18 -20.72
C ASN A 208 14.29 -1.15 -20.33
N LEU A 209 14.12 -2.19 -21.14
CA LEU A 209 14.61 -3.54 -20.84
C LEU A 209 16.14 -3.62 -20.68
N ASP A 210 16.90 -2.89 -21.50
CA ASP A 210 18.36 -2.90 -21.41
C ASP A 210 18.85 -2.16 -20.17
N ALA A 211 18.19 -1.06 -19.78
CA ALA A 211 18.42 -0.37 -18.54
C ALA A 211 18.11 -1.26 -17.32
N VAL A 212 16.98 -1.98 -17.33
CA VAL A 212 16.60 -2.95 -16.28
C VAL A 212 17.65 -4.07 -16.16
N ARG A 213 18.15 -4.60 -17.27
CA ARG A 213 19.21 -5.65 -17.26
C ARG A 213 20.54 -5.13 -16.71
N ALA A 214 20.93 -3.93 -17.10
CA ALA A 214 22.16 -3.30 -16.61
C ALA A 214 22.10 -3.02 -15.11
N ASP A 215 20.95 -2.53 -14.63
CA ASP A 215 20.70 -2.27 -13.21
C ASP A 215 20.68 -3.57 -12.38
N ALA A 216 20.04 -4.62 -12.88
CA ALA A 216 20.04 -5.93 -12.23
C ALA A 216 21.46 -6.50 -12.10
N ARG A 217 22.28 -6.36 -13.15
CA ARG A 217 23.69 -6.75 -13.10
C ARG A 217 24.47 -5.94 -12.07
N ARG A 218 24.25 -4.63 -12.04
CA ARG A 218 24.87 -3.74 -11.05
C ARG A 218 24.51 -4.15 -9.62
N ALA A 219 23.24 -4.33 -9.31
CA ALA A 219 22.77 -4.75 -8.00
C ALA A 219 23.35 -6.12 -7.57
N ALA A 220 23.43 -7.07 -8.50
CA ALA A 220 24.04 -8.37 -8.26
C ALA A 220 25.54 -8.25 -7.94
N LEU A 221 26.29 -7.42 -8.66
CA LEU A 221 27.72 -7.20 -8.39
C LEU A 221 27.96 -6.55 -7.03
N ILE A 222 27.13 -5.57 -6.63
CA ILE A 222 27.20 -4.95 -5.30
C ILE A 222 27.03 -6.03 -4.23
N ALA A 223 25.95 -6.81 -4.32
CA ALA A 223 25.65 -7.86 -3.35
C ALA A 223 26.75 -8.94 -3.29
N CYS A 224 27.25 -9.40 -4.46
CA CYS A 224 28.32 -10.40 -4.53
C CYS A 224 29.65 -9.89 -3.94
N ASN A 225 30.00 -8.63 -4.19
CA ASN A 225 31.18 -8.00 -3.59
C ASN A 225 31.03 -7.89 -2.06
N ALA A 226 29.85 -7.51 -1.57
CA ALA A 226 29.58 -7.38 -0.13
C ALA A 226 29.71 -8.70 0.62
N ILE A 227 29.32 -9.82 0.01
CA ILE A 227 29.49 -11.17 0.62
C ILE A 227 30.86 -11.83 0.31
N GLY A 228 31.74 -11.16 -0.45
CA GLY A 228 33.07 -11.65 -0.76
C GLY A 228 33.14 -12.80 -1.77
N THR A 229 32.10 -12.99 -2.60
CA THR A 229 32.07 -14.06 -3.63
C THR A 229 32.75 -13.65 -4.93
N VAL A 230 32.77 -12.37 -5.23
CA VAL A 230 33.52 -11.78 -6.36
C VAL A 230 34.12 -10.45 -5.92
N HIS A 231 35.13 -9.99 -6.66
CA HIS A 231 35.74 -8.67 -6.45
C HIS A 231 35.85 -8.00 -7.83
N GLN A 232 34.73 -7.44 -8.29
CA GLN A 232 34.66 -6.78 -9.60
C GLN A 232 34.25 -5.33 -9.44
N GLU A 233 34.72 -4.50 -10.37
CA GLU A 233 34.25 -3.11 -10.46
C GLU A 233 32.74 -3.06 -10.69
N VAL A 234 32.07 -2.23 -9.91
CA VAL A 234 30.62 -2.01 -10.04
C VAL A 234 30.38 -0.92 -11.07
N PRO A 235 29.62 -1.20 -12.16
CA PRO A 235 29.28 -0.19 -13.14
C PRO A 235 28.56 1.00 -12.52
N ALA A 236 28.65 2.16 -13.16
CA ALA A 236 27.90 3.34 -12.75
C ALA A 236 26.38 3.07 -12.71
N ALA A 237 25.66 3.83 -11.91
CA ALA A 237 24.21 3.74 -11.86
C ALA A 237 23.60 4.04 -13.23
N VAL A 238 22.59 3.27 -13.61
CA VAL A 238 21.85 3.49 -14.85
C VAL A 238 20.96 4.71 -14.67
N ALA A 239 20.95 5.64 -15.63
CA ALA A 239 20.04 6.77 -15.60
C ALA A 239 18.58 6.28 -15.71
N ALA A 240 17.73 6.75 -14.83
CA ALA A 240 16.34 6.32 -14.74
C ALA A 240 15.45 6.80 -15.91
N ARG A 241 15.95 7.64 -16.85
CA ARG A 241 15.07 8.36 -17.78
C ARG A 241 15.56 8.32 -19.21
N ASP A 242 14.67 7.88 -20.08
CA ASP A 242 14.66 8.09 -21.53
C ASP A 242 13.65 9.17 -21.98
N GLY A 243 13.32 10.12 -21.11
CA GLY A 243 12.57 11.35 -21.42
C GLY A 243 11.06 11.28 -21.18
N ASN A 244 10.45 10.12 -21.06
CA ASN A 244 9.01 9.98 -20.84
C ASN A 244 8.69 9.63 -19.38
N SER A 245 7.78 10.40 -18.75
CA SER A 245 7.21 9.98 -17.46
C SER A 245 6.37 8.72 -17.63
N PRO A 246 6.54 7.70 -16.77
CA PRO A 246 5.65 6.54 -16.78
C PRO A 246 4.24 6.86 -16.29
N ASN A 247 4.04 8.04 -15.66
CA ASN A 247 2.80 8.44 -15.02
C ASN A 247 2.23 9.73 -15.58
N PHE A 248 0.91 9.76 -15.72
CA PHE A 248 0.17 11.02 -15.80
C PHE A 248 0.04 11.61 -14.39
N SER A 249 0.34 12.90 -14.23
CA SER A 249 0.48 13.53 -12.91
C SER A 249 -0.81 13.49 -12.07
N TRP A 250 -1.98 13.68 -12.71
CA TRP A 250 -3.27 13.79 -12.00
C TRP A 250 -4.41 13.06 -12.72
N PRO A 251 -4.51 11.72 -12.66
CA PRO A 251 -5.59 10.96 -13.30
C PRO A 251 -6.82 10.85 -12.38
N ILE A 252 -7.27 11.98 -11.81
CA ILE A 252 -8.40 12.06 -10.87
C ILE A 252 -9.36 13.14 -11.36
N PHE A 253 -10.60 12.75 -11.66
CA PHE A 253 -11.63 13.61 -12.24
C PHE A 253 -12.91 13.54 -11.41
N PRO A 254 -13.07 14.46 -10.43
CA PRO A 254 -14.25 14.52 -9.56
C PRO A 254 -15.54 14.75 -10.37
N HIS A 255 -16.62 14.12 -9.94
CA HIS A 255 -17.93 14.24 -10.56
C HIS A 255 -18.97 14.74 -9.56
N PRO A 256 -19.89 15.67 -9.92
CA PRO A 256 -20.87 16.23 -8.97
C PRO A 256 -21.82 15.21 -8.34
N GLN A 257 -21.98 14.04 -8.94
CA GLN A 257 -22.85 12.97 -8.45
C GLN A 257 -22.11 11.86 -7.70
N GLY A 258 -20.80 12.02 -7.46
CA GLY A 258 -20.00 11.03 -6.77
C GLY A 258 -19.76 9.73 -7.55
N LYS A 259 -19.41 8.65 -6.85
CA LYS A 259 -19.04 7.32 -7.33
C LYS A 259 -17.71 7.29 -8.08
N GLU A 260 -16.75 8.10 -7.66
CA GLU A 260 -15.36 8.05 -8.10
C GLU A 260 -14.52 7.33 -7.04
N PHE A 261 -14.35 6.02 -7.20
CA PHE A 261 -13.70 5.20 -6.19
C PHE A 261 -12.19 5.37 -6.21
N VAL A 262 -11.66 5.79 -5.06
CA VAL A 262 -10.23 5.90 -4.75
C VAL A 262 -9.69 4.60 -4.18
N ASP A 263 -10.48 3.95 -3.34
CA ASP A 263 -10.16 2.66 -2.72
C ASP A 263 -11.31 1.66 -2.95
N PHE A 264 -11.04 0.63 -3.75
CA PHE A 264 -12.02 -0.40 -4.06
C PHE A 264 -12.18 -1.45 -2.96
N ASP A 265 -11.21 -1.58 -2.05
CA ASP A 265 -11.30 -2.54 -0.96
C ASP A 265 -12.33 -2.10 0.09
N GLU A 266 -12.44 -0.78 0.28
CA GLU A 266 -13.26 -0.16 1.33
C GLU A 266 -14.38 0.72 0.76
N ASP A 267 -14.62 0.68 -0.56
CA ASP A 267 -15.63 1.45 -1.30
C ASP A 267 -15.54 2.98 -1.07
N LEU A 268 -14.31 3.50 -0.90
CA LEU A 268 -14.10 4.92 -0.61
C LEU A 268 -13.99 5.77 -1.85
N GLN A 269 -14.68 6.89 -1.84
CA GLN A 269 -14.75 7.89 -2.90
C GLN A 269 -13.86 9.10 -2.58
N ILE A 270 -13.75 10.02 -3.53
CA ILE A 270 -13.02 11.29 -3.35
C ILE A 270 -13.54 12.03 -2.11
N ASP A 271 -14.86 12.15 -1.96
CA ASP A 271 -15.47 12.89 -0.85
C ASP A 271 -15.14 12.29 0.52
N ASP A 272 -14.98 10.97 0.66
CA ASP A 272 -14.60 10.36 1.92
C ASP A 272 -13.22 10.81 2.38
N ILE A 273 -12.27 10.91 1.44
CA ILE A 273 -10.92 11.39 1.71
C ILE A 273 -10.91 12.89 2.03
N ILE A 274 -11.65 13.69 1.26
CA ILE A 274 -11.76 15.13 1.46
C ILE A 274 -12.45 15.45 2.80
N ASN A 275 -13.54 14.75 3.13
CA ASN A 275 -14.26 14.92 4.39
C ASN A 275 -13.38 14.59 5.61
N ALA A 276 -12.54 13.55 5.53
CA ALA A 276 -11.57 13.26 6.58
C ALA A 276 -10.65 14.46 6.84
N THR A 277 -10.20 15.16 5.79
CA THR A 277 -9.37 16.38 5.98
C THR A 277 -10.15 17.54 6.55
N ARG A 278 -11.42 17.73 6.17
CA ARG A 278 -12.32 18.76 6.74
C ARG A 278 -12.62 18.54 8.21
N ASP A 279 -12.68 17.27 8.63
CA ASP A 279 -12.86 16.89 10.04
C ASP A 279 -11.55 17.02 10.86
N GLY A 280 -10.47 17.55 10.26
CA GLY A 280 -9.21 17.88 10.93
C GLY A 280 -8.13 16.78 10.84
N TYR A 281 -8.34 15.71 10.08
CA TYR A 281 -7.33 14.65 9.89
C TYR A 281 -6.42 14.95 8.69
N GLU A 282 -5.52 15.91 8.83
CA GLU A 282 -4.67 16.38 7.73
C GLU A 282 -3.45 15.51 7.44
N HIS A 283 -3.10 14.57 8.30
CA HIS A 283 -1.98 13.68 8.11
C HIS A 283 -2.46 12.36 7.49
N VAL A 284 -1.80 11.89 6.43
CA VAL A 284 -2.21 10.70 5.67
C VAL A 284 -2.43 9.45 6.54
N GLN A 285 -1.66 9.28 7.64
CA GLN A 285 -1.84 8.19 8.59
C GLN A 285 -3.15 8.34 9.41
N LEU A 286 -3.58 9.56 9.67
CA LEU A 286 -4.84 9.83 10.37
C LEU A 286 -6.03 9.68 9.42
N VAL A 287 -5.92 10.20 8.18
CA VAL A 287 -6.91 9.95 7.11
C VAL A 287 -7.15 8.46 6.95
N LYS A 288 -6.07 7.65 6.83
CA LYS A 288 -6.17 6.20 6.78
C LYS A 288 -6.99 5.61 7.94
N ARG A 289 -6.72 6.03 9.17
CA ARG A 289 -7.40 5.48 10.36
C ARG A 289 -8.85 5.91 10.49
N TYR A 290 -9.16 7.11 10.02
CA TYR A 290 -10.50 7.65 10.05
C TYR A 290 -11.39 7.06 8.95
N SER A 291 -10.89 7.05 7.70
CA SER A 291 -11.65 6.61 6.53
C SER A 291 -11.50 5.13 6.19
N THR A 292 -10.57 4.41 6.83
CA THR A 292 -10.14 3.03 6.50
C THR A 292 -9.37 2.91 5.17
N CYS A 293 -9.09 4.00 4.46
CA CYS A 293 -8.38 3.99 3.18
C CYS A 293 -7.04 3.24 3.26
N GLY A 294 -6.83 2.28 2.40
CA GLY A 294 -5.63 1.45 2.38
C GLY A 294 -5.55 0.43 3.53
N MET A 295 -6.65 0.12 4.21
CA MET A 295 -6.73 -0.90 5.26
C MET A 295 -7.22 -2.26 4.76
N GLY A 296 -7.84 -2.31 3.60
CA GLY A 296 -8.37 -3.53 3.01
C GLY A 296 -7.27 -4.49 2.48
N PRO A 297 -7.65 -5.57 1.79
CA PRO A 297 -6.73 -6.64 1.36
C PRO A 297 -5.55 -6.19 0.51
N SER A 298 -5.70 -5.13 -0.28
CA SER A 298 -4.60 -4.57 -1.08
C SER A 298 -3.58 -3.79 -0.27
N GLN A 299 -3.90 -3.45 1.00
CA GLN A 299 -3.06 -2.62 1.86
C GLN A 299 -2.63 -1.29 1.21
N GLY A 300 -3.55 -0.68 0.45
CA GLY A 300 -3.37 0.62 -0.19
C GLY A 300 -2.47 0.60 -1.43
N ARG A 301 -2.12 -0.55 -1.98
CA ARG A 301 -1.23 -0.64 -3.17
C ARG A 301 -1.79 0.07 -4.39
N HIS A 302 -3.12 0.09 -4.57
CA HIS A 302 -3.78 0.79 -5.67
C HIS A 302 -4.27 2.19 -5.29
N SER A 303 -4.51 2.47 -4.00
CA SER A 303 -5.14 3.70 -3.53
C SER A 303 -4.16 4.75 -2.95
N ALA A 304 -2.97 4.32 -2.51
CA ALA A 304 -2.06 5.18 -1.75
C ALA A 304 -1.63 6.47 -2.50
N LEU A 305 -1.32 6.38 -3.80
CA LEU A 305 -0.88 7.54 -4.58
C LEU A 305 -2.04 8.51 -4.83
N ALA A 306 -3.23 8.00 -5.18
CA ALA A 306 -4.42 8.82 -5.36
C ALA A 306 -4.83 9.51 -4.05
N THR A 307 -4.80 8.78 -2.92
CA THR A 307 -5.04 9.34 -1.59
C THR A 307 -4.04 10.45 -1.25
N ALA A 308 -2.75 10.23 -1.48
CA ALA A 308 -1.72 11.25 -1.22
C ALA A 308 -1.96 12.52 -2.03
N ARG A 309 -2.33 12.41 -3.31
CA ARG A 309 -2.70 13.54 -4.19
C ARG A 309 -3.91 14.30 -3.63
N LEU A 310 -4.98 13.61 -3.27
CA LEU A 310 -6.21 14.24 -2.74
C LEU A 310 -5.96 14.93 -1.40
N VAL A 311 -5.25 14.30 -0.47
CA VAL A 311 -4.91 14.89 0.82
C VAL A 311 -3.99 16.10 0.63
N ALA A 312 -2.99 16.02 -0.25
CA ALA A 312 -2.10 17.13 -0.58
C ALA A 312 -2.89 18.34 -1.09
N SER A 313 -3.78 18.12 -2.07
CA SER A 313 -4.65 19.15 -2.64
C SER A 313 -5.57 19.76 -1.58
N ALA A 314 -6.25 18.94 -0.76
CA ALA A 314 -7.19 19.40 0.26
C ALA A 314 -6.51 20.18 1.40
N THR A 315 -5.25 19.85 1.72
CA THR A 315 -4.48 20.50 2.79
C THR A 315 -3.50 21.56 2.31
N GLN A 316 -3.48 21.85 1.00
CA GLN A 316 -2.57 22.81 0.37
C GLN A 316 -1.07 22.50 0.62
N LYS A 317 -0.75 21.21 0.75
CA LYS A 317 0.62 20.69 0.89
C LYS A 317 1.08 20.12 -0.45
N THR A 318 2.40 19.95 -0.61
CA THR A 318 2.91 19.17 -1.74
C THR A 318 2.66 17.67 -1.49
N ILE A 319 2.66 16.87 -2.57
CA ILE A 319 2.56 15.41 -2.45
C ILE A 319 3.76 14.85 -1.67
N ALA A 320 4.94 15.44 -1.86
CA ALA A 320 6.14 15.09 -1.11
C ALA A 320 5.98 15.33 0.41
N GLN A 321 5.38 16.44 0.82
CA GLN A 321 5.09 16.75 2.23
C GLN A 321 4.01 15.85 2.83
N THR A 322 3.03 15.46 2.02
CA THR A 322 1.93 14.58 2.45
C THR A 322 2.42 13.15 2.64
N GLY A 323 3.25 12.64 1.73
CA GLY A 323 3.75 11.28 1.76
C GLY A 323 2.68 10.22 1.53
N VAL A 324 3.05 8.97 1.79
CA VAL A 324 2.14 7.81 1.78
C VAL A 324 2.13 7.14 3.15
N THR A 325 1.12 6.30 3.38
CA THR A 325 1.02 5.55 4.63
C THR A 325 2.12 4.48 4.72
N THR A 326 2.61 4.24 5.94
CA THR A 326 3.60 3.19 6.18
C THR A 326 3.05 1.81 5.84
N ALA A 327 3.77 1.09 4.98
CA ALA A 327 3.45 -0.29 4.64
C ALA A 327 3.72 -1.21 5.83
N ARG A 328 2.76 -2.08 6.15
CA ARG A 328 2.84 -3.05 7.26
C ARG A 328 2.76 -4.48 6.75
N PRO A 329 3.39 -5.46 7.43
CA PRO A 329 3.16 -6.87 7.14
C PRO A 329 1.70 -7.27 7.48
N PRO A 330 1.13 -8.26 6.76
CA PRO A 330 1.69 -8.93 5.59
C PRO A 330 1.57 -8.08 4.31
N PHE A 331 2.40 -8.36 3.30
CA PHE A 331 2.32 -7.69 1.99
C PHE A 331 1.02 -8.03 1.23
N ALA A 332 0.53 -9.24 1.39
CA ALA A 332 -0.71 -9.74 0.81
C ALA A 332 -1.49 -10.52 1.88
N PRO A 333 -2.81 -10.71 1.71
CA PRO A 333 -3.62 -11.50 2.61
C PRO A 333 -3.06 -12.90 2.81
N GLU A 334 -3.00 -13.34 4.07
CA GLU A 334 -2.39 -14.60 4.45
C GLU A 334 -3.32 -15.45 5.31
N ARG A 335 -3.13 -16.76 5.23
CA ARG A 335 -3.89 -17.67 6.09
C ARG A 335 -3.41 -17.54 7.53
N LEU A 336 -4.33 -17.51 8.49
CA LEU A 336 -4.02 -17.49 9.93
C LEU A 336 -3.04 -18.60 10.33
N GLY A 337 -3.15 -19.79 9.71
CA GLY A 337 -2.24 -20.90 9.94
C GLY A 337 -0.77 -20.63 9.63
N HIS A 338 -0.44 -19.67 8.73
CA HIS A 338 0.94 -19.27 8.47
C HIS A 338 1.55 -18.48 9.63
N SER A 339 0.72 -17.75 10.37
CA SER A 339 1.11 -16.99 11.56
C SER A 339 0.86 -17.74 12.85
N ALA A 340 0.35 -18.97 12.76
CA ALA A 340 0.13 -19.81 13.94
C ALA A 340 1.48 -20.03 14.65
N GLY A 341 1.51 -19.63 15.89
CA GLY A 341 2.70 -19.69 16.72
C GLY A 341 2.85 -21.03 17.43
N ARG A 342 3.03 -20.98 18.73
CA ARG A 342 3.20 -22.16 19.57
C ARG A 342 1.89 -22.91 19.71
N SER A 343 1.98 -24.25 19.82
CA SER A 343 0.85 -25.12 20.13
C SER A 343 0.47 -25.12 21.61
N PHE A 344 1.12 -24.30 22.42
CA PHE A 344 0.87 -24.17 23.86
C PHE A 344 0.90 -22.71 24.29
N TYR A 345 0.17 -22.37 25.33
CA TYR A 345 0.27 -21.07 25.97
C TYR A 345 1.50 -21.05 26.88
N PRO A 346 2.45 -20.12 26.70
CA PRO A 346 3.58 -19.99 27.60
C PRO A 346 3.06 -19.52 28.97
N GLN A 347 3.44 -20.23 30.02
CA GLN A 347 3.18 -19.83 31.40
C GLN A 347 4.46 -19.28 32.01
N ARG A 348 4.36 -18.11 32.61
CA ARG A 348 5.42 -17.50 33.42
C ARG A 348 4.95 -17.43 34.85
N ARG A 349 5.88 -17.69 35.76
CA ARG A 349 5.64 -17.67 37.22
C ARG A 349 6.64 -16.74 37.85
N SER A 350 6.20 -15.96 38.84
CA SER A 350 7.12 -15.17 39.66
C SER A 350 7.96 -16.10 40.56
N ASN A 351 9.09 -15.61 41.07
CA ASN A 351 9.96 -16.40 41.93
C ASN A 351 9.29 -16.82 43.24
N ILE A 352 8.20 -16.14 43.62
CA ILE A 352 7.42 -16.44 44.83
C ILE A 352 6.08 -17.12 44.52
N HIS A 353 5.88 -17.59 43.31
CA HIS A 353 4.62 -18.24 42.86
C HIS A 353 4.17 -19.35 43.85
N TYR A 354 5.10 -20.21 44.30
CA TYR A 354 4.79 -21.28 45.24
C TYR A 354 4.28 -20.78 46.60
N ARG A 355 4.74 -19.59 47.04
CA ARG A 355 4.25 -18.95 48.27
C ARG A 355 2.80 -18.52 48.15
N HIS A 356 2.40 -18.06 46.98
CA HIS A 356 1.00 -17.74 46.71
C HIS A 356 0.12 -18.98 46.79
N ILE A 357 0.59 -20.09 46.21
CA ILE A 357 -0.16 -21.36 46.24
C ILE A 357 -0.28 -21.89 47.71
N GLU A 358 0.85 -21.86 48.47
CA GLU A 358 0.88 -22.26 49.90
C GLU A 358 -0.08 -21.40 50.75
N ALA A 359 -0.23 -20.10 50.40
CA ALA A 359 -1.12 -19.17 51.05
C ALA A 359 -2.58 -19.31 50.61
N GLY A 360 -2.93 -20.27 49.73
CA GLY A 360 -4.28 -20.50 49.24
C GLY A 360 -4.76 -19.59 48.13
N ALA A 361 -3.83 -19.01 47.35
CA ALA A 361 -4.18 -18.17 46.23
C ALA A 361 -4.91 -18.94 45.12
N GLN A 362 -5.95 -18.34 44.60
CA GLN A 362 -6.55 -18.71 43.32
C GLN A 362 -5.84 -17.94 42.23
N MET A 363 -5.25 -18.64 41.26
CA MET A 363 -4.43 -18.05 40.23
C MET A 363 -5.26 -17.59 39.04
N LEU A 364 -4.85 -16.47 38.44
CA LEU A 364 -5.39 -15.90 37.21
C LEU A 364 -4.25 -15.76 36.19
N GLN A 365 -4.49 -16.20 34.98
CA GLN A 365 -3.59 -15.96 33.88
C GLN A 365 -3.77 -14.54 33.34
N ALA A 366 -2.76 -13.69 33.50
CA ALA A 366 -2.69 -12.34 32.94
C ALA A 366 -1.60 -12.30 31.85
N GLY A 367 -2.01 -12.39 30.58
CA GLY A 367 -1.09 -12.65 29.49
C GLY A 367 -0.38 -14.00 29.67
N ALA A 368 0.95 -14.00 29.72
CA ALA A 368 1.72 -15.21 29.97
C ALA A 368 1.97 -15.49 31.47
N TRP A 369 1.61 -14.57 32.38
CA TRP A 369 1.91 -14.67 33.79
C TRP A 369 0.75 -15.28 34.59
N ASP A 370 1.09 -16.26 35.48
CA ASP A 370 0.21 -16.69 36.54
C ASP A 370 0.32 -15.70 37.70
N ARG A 371 -0.79 -15.03 38.03
CA ARG A 371 -0.87 -14.04 39.11
C ARG A 371 -1.92 -14.46 40.12
N PRO A 372 -1.73 -14.21 41.43
CA PRO A 372 -2.79 -14.41 42.41
C PRO A 372 -3.96 -13.44 42.10
N ALA A 373 -5.16 -13.97 42.00
CA ALA A 373 -6.39 -13.21 41.83
C ALA A 373 -7.00 -12.82 43.18
N TYR A 374 -7.04 -13.76 44.11
CA TYR A 374 -7.47 -13.60 45.49
C TYR A 374 -7.02 -14.83 46.31
N TYR A 375 -7.13 -14.77 47.62
CA TYR A 375 -6.78 -15.86 48.53
C TYR A 375 -8.02 -16.40 49.21
N GLY A 376 -8.17 -17.71 49.18
CA GLY A 376 -9.27 -18.43 49.81
C GLY A 376 -10.01 -19.42 48.89
N PRO A 377 -11.07 -20.07 49.40
CA PRO A 377 -11.76 -21.08 48.65
C PRO A 377 -12.54 -20.51 47.47
N PRO A 378 -12.60 -21.24 46.32
CA PRO A 378 -13.27 -20.77 45.10
C PRO A 378 -14.74 -20.42 45.26
N GLU A 379 -15.45 -21.14 46.09
CA GLU A 379 -16.87 -20.98 46.37
C GLU A 379 -17.18 -19.66 47.13
N LEU A 380 -16.21 -19.09 47.83
CA LEU A 380 -16.33 -17.82 48.58
C LEU A 380 -15.60 -16.66 47.90
N ARG A 381 -15.41 -16.76 46.60
CA ARG A 381 -14.61 -15.79 45.80
C ARG A 381 -14.94 -14.35 46.17
N GLN A 382 -16.19 -13.96 46.08
CA GLN A 382 -16.57 -12.53 46.26
C GLN A 382 -16.35 -12.06 47.71
N ASP A 383 -16.63 -12.92 48.69
CA ASP A 383 -16.39 -12.60 50.08
C ASP A 383 -14.91 -12.46 50.41
N CYS A 384 -14.07 -13.34 49.85
CA CYS A 384 -12.61 -13.26 49.97
C CYS A 384 -12.07 -11.96 49.35
N ILE A 385 -12.49 -11.59 48.13
CA ILE A 385 -12.08 -10.33 47.49
C ILE A 385 -12.51 -9.13 48.35
N ASN A 386 -13.77 -9.11 48.82
CA ASN A 386 -14.26 -8.01 49.65
C ASN A 386 -13.47 -7.91 50.98
N ALA A 387 -13.14 -9.03 51.58
CA ALA A 387 -12.35 -9.09 52.81
C ALA A 387 -10.91 -8.55 52.58
N GLU A 388 -10.26 -8.94 51.51
CA GLU A 388 -8.92 -8.41 51.14
C GLU A 388 -8.97 -6.90 50.89
N VAL A 389 -9.94 -6.40 50.12
CA VAL A 389 -10.12 -4.97 49.85
C VAL A 389 -10.32 -4.18 51.16
N ASN A 390 -11.18 -4.69 52.05
CA ASN A 390 -11.44 -4.04 53.34
C ASN A 390 -10.19 -4.07 54.25
N HIS A 391 -9.41 -5.18 54.18
CA HIS A 391 -8.19 -5.30 54.94
C HIS A 391 -7.14 -4.27 54.49
N VAL A 392 -6.92 -4.14 53.18
CA VAL A 392 -5.98 -3.15 52.62
C VAL A 392 -6.41 -1.72 52.95
N ARG A 393 -7.71 -1.42 52.95
CA ARG A 393 -8.22 -0.07 53.29
C ARG A 393 -8.09 0.31 54.75
N ASN A 394 -8.19 -0.65 55.66
CA ASN A 394 -8.21 -0.41 57.09
C ASN A 394 -6.93 -0.80 57.82
N LYS A 395 -6.06 -1.53 57.17
CA LYS A 395 -4.80 -2.08 57.72
C LYS A 395 -3.70 -1.96 56.66
N VAL A 396 -2.81 -2.94 56.59
CA VAL A 396 -1.72 -3.00 55.64
C VAL A 396 -1.88 -4.20 54.70
N GLY A 397 -1.54 -4.01 53.41
CA GLY A 397 -1.50 -5.07 52.42
C GLY A 397 -0.14 -5.19 51.77
N ILE A 398 0.09 -6.36 51.19
CA ILE A 398 1.28 -6.65 50.37
C ILE A 398 0.84 -7.20 49.03
N VAL A 399 1.50 -6.81 47.94
CA VAL A 399 1.21 -7.26 46.61
C VAL A 399 2.47 -7.67 45.84
N ASP A 400 2.40 -8.79 45.12
CA ASP A 400 3.48 -9.22 44.21
C ASP A 400 3.40 -8.44 42.89
N VAL A 401 4.35 -7.55 42.67
CA VAL A 401 4.50 -6.78 41.43
C VAL A 401 5.57 -7.33 40.47
N SER A 402 6.12 -8.52 40.76
CA SER A 402 7.23 -9.12 39.99
C SER A 402 6.85 -9.36 38.51
N THR A 403 5.56 -9.40 38.19
CA THR A 403 5.07 -9.59 36.82
C THR A 403 4.99 -8.31 36.00
N LEU A 404 5.22 -7.16 36.62
CA LEU A 404 5.25 -5.85 35.96
C LEU A 404 6.67 -5.54 35.49
N GLY A 405 6.80 -4.86 34.36
CA GLY A 405 8.06 -4.34 33.89
C GLY A 405 8.52 -3.17 34.76
N GLY A 406 9.83 -3.07 34.98
CA GLY A 406 10.45 -1.93 35.66
C GLY A 406 11.30 -1.12 34.70
N ILE A 407 11.16 0.21 34.74
CA ILE A 407 12.03 1.15 34.04
C ILE A 407 12.69 2.04 35.08
N ASP A 408 14.01 2.08 35.09
CA ASP A 408 14.79 2.92 36.00
C ASP A 408 15.17 4.22 35.25
N VAL A 409 14.67 5.35 35.72
CA VAL A 409 14.96 6.69 35.17
C VAL A 409 15.83 7.42 36.21
N ARG A 410 17.08 7.72 35.84
CA ARG A 410 18.07 8.32 36.74
C ARG A 410 18.52 9.69 36.23
N GLY A 411 18.79 10.58 37.16
CA GLY A 411 19.33 11.91 36.89
C GLY A 411 18.61 12.99 37.70
N PRO A 412 19.19 14.20 37.81
CA PRO A 412 18.62 15.27 38.58
C PRO A 412 17.24 15.71 38.03
N ASP A 413 17.03 15.55 36.74
CA ASP A 413 15.83 16.00 36.04
C ASP A 413 14.81 14.86 35.82
N ALA A 414 15.01 13.67 36.44
CA ALA A 414 14.16 12.51 36.20
C ALA A 414 12.69 12.77 36.53
N GLY A 415 12.39 13.47 37.63
CA GLY A 415 11.04 13.83 38.03
C GLY A 415 10.38 14.78 37.04
N GLU A 416 11.08 15.85 36.63
CA GLU A 416 10.59 16.79 35.62
C GLU A 416 10.37 16.10 34.26
N PHE A 417 11.28 15.27 33.83
CA PHE A 417 11.12 14.47 32.62
C PHE A 417 9.86 13.63 32.66
N LEU A 418 9.63 12.86 33.71
CA LEU A 418 8.44 12.02 33.85
C LEU A 418 7.15 12.84 33.90
N ASN A 419 7.15 14.01 34.54
CA ASN A 419 5.99 14.92 34.57
C ASN A 419 5.58 15.44 33.19
N ARG A 420 6.47 15.44 32.22
CA ARG A 420 6.13 15.84 30.83
C ARG A 420 5.43 14.74 30.03
N PHE A 421 5.54 13.48 30.48
CA PHE A 421 5.00 12.33 29.75
C PHE A 421 3.79 11.67 30.42
N TYR A 422 3.65 11.83 31.72
CA TYR A 422 2.58 11.19 32.47
C TYR A 422 1.60 12.20 33.07
N THR A 423 0.35 11.76 33.27
CA THR A 423 -0.73 12.61 33.74
C THR A 423 -0.80 12.76 35.25
N PHE A 424 -0.05 11.98 36.02
CA PHE A 424 0.07 12.11 37.47
C PHE A 424 1.45 12.65 37.84
N GLY A 425 1.50 13.45 38.91
CA GLY A 425 2.71 14.13 39.34
C GLY A 425 3.74 13.18 39.94
N PHE A 426 4.99 13.43 39.64
CA PHE A 426 6.16 12.73 40.20
C PHE A 426 6.96 13.55 41.21
N VAL A 427 6.47 14.76 41.56
CA VAL A 427 7.08 15.68 42.52
C VAL A 427 6.02 16.07 43.55
#